data_ee4726b2537079103b5bd241877d2a35
#
_entry.id   ee4726b2537079103b5bd241877d2a35
#
_cell.length_a   1.000
_cell.length_b   1.000
_cell.length_c   1.000
_cell.angle_alpha   90.00
_cell.angle_beta   90.00
_cell.angle_gamma   90.00
#
_symmetry.space_group_name_H-M   'P 1'
#
loop_
_entity.id
_entity.type
_entity.pdbx_description
1 polymer ?
#
loop_
_entity_poly.entity_id
_entity_poly.type
_entity_poly.pdbx_seq_one_letter_code
_entity_poly.pdbx_strand_id
1 'polypeptide(L)'
;MVISDDSGFVIYGFISAILHEIGHILAMIYFRKNIKKIEFGFANIDLLMEEKNLNCNSFETVVIFLSGSLLNFLISILFKILYSIFGFAVFDVIFYQNLFLGIINLLPIYSLDGECLFRKFLESNFSDKNIDKIISVMSLIFTVPILIIGFLLIFHSKYNLSLFLVCIYLISFFIFKKDIF
;
A
#
# COMPACT_ATOMS: atom_id res chain seq x y z
N MET A 1 21.91 12.83 15.82
CA MET A 1 20.69 13.03 16.61
C MET A 1 19.76 11.91 16.22
N VAL A 2 19.75 10.84 17.00
CA VAL A 2 18.92 9.64 16.77
C VAL A 2 17.48 10.08 16.89
N ILE A 3 16.64 9.74 15.92
CA ILE A 3 15.19 9.92 15.97
C ILE A 3 14.72 9.02 17.10
N SER A 4 14.59 9.55 18.31
CA SER A 4 13.93 8.85 19.40
C SER A 4 12.45 8.88 19.12
N ASP A 5 11.96 7.84 18.46
CA ASP A 5 10.54 7.56 18.34
C ASP A 5 10.05 6.97 19.66
N ASP A 6 9.80 7.84 20.65
CA ASP A 6 9.35 7.44 21.99
C ASP A 6 7.98 6.74 21.95
N SER A 7 7.27 6.80 20.82
CA SER A 7 5.96 6.17 20.63
C SER A 7 6.00 4.78 20.00
N GLY A 8 7.17 4.35 19.49
CA GLY A 8 7.30 3.11 18.69
C GLY A 8 6.59 3.18 17.33
N PHE A 9 6.19 4.37 16.88
CA PHE A 9 5.38 4.58 15.67
C PHE A 9 6.02 3.96 14.42
N VAL A 10 7.33 4.12 14.24
CA VAL A 10 8.06 3.57 13.08
C VAL A 10 8.07 2.05 13.11
N ILE A 11 8.29 1.45 14.29
CA ILE A 11 8.34 -0.01 14.45
C ILE A 11 6.98 -0.63 14.15
N TYR A 12 5.91 -0.08 14.71
CA TYR A 12 4.55 -0.58 14.45
C TYR A 12 4.13 -0.41 13.01
N GLY A 13 4.52 0.71 12.36
CA GLY A 13 4.29 0.92 10.93
C GLY A 13 5.00 -0.13 10.06
N PHE A 14 6.25 -0.45 10.38
CA PHE A 14 7.00 -1.49 9.69
C PHE A 14 6.38 -2.89 9.87
N ILE A 15 5.95 -3.21 11.09
CA ILE A 15 5.24 -4.47 11.35
C ILE A 15 3.93 -4.52 10.58
N SER A 16 3.17 -3.42 10.52
CA SER A 16 1.92 -3.33 9.77
C SER A 16 2.13 -3.55 8.26
N ALA A 17 3.24 -3.04 7.70
CA ALA A 17 3.61 -3.28 6.31
C ALA A 17 3.95 -4.76 6.06
N ILE A 18 4.72 -5.41 6.95
CA ILE A 18 5.00 -6.85 6.83
C ILE A 18 3.70 -7.66 6.89
N LEU A 19 2.78 -7.32 7.79
CA LEU A 19 1.50 -8.01 7.91
C LEU A 19 0.64 -7.82 6.66
N HIS A 20 0.69 -6.66 6.02
CA HIS A 20 0.07 -6.41 4.72
C HIS A 20 0.55 -7.41 3.66
N GLU A 21 1.87 -7.56 3.51
CA GLU A 21 2.46 -8.51 2.55
C GLU A 21 2.10 -9.97 2.87
N ILE A 22 2.04 -10.31 4.16
CA ILE A 22 1.58 -11.63 4.59
C ILE A 22 0.14 -11.89 4.11
N GLY A 23 -0.72 -10.88 4.08
CA GLY A 23 -2.07 -10.99 3.53
C GLY A 23 -2.07 -11.48 2.08
N HIS A 24 -1.24 -10.89 1.21
CA HIS A 24 -1.08 -11.33 -0.18
C HIS A 24 -0.55 -12.75 -0.29
N ILE A 25 0.47 -13.09 0.49
CA ILE A 25 1.07 -14.43 0.50
C ILE A 25 0.03 -15.49 0.89
N LEU A 26 -0.77 -15.24 1.92
CA LEU A 26 -1.82 -16.15 2.37
C LEU A 26 -2.87 -16.38 1.27
N ALA A 27 -3.29 -15.33 0.58
CA ALA A 27 -4.23 -15.44 -0.53
C ALA A 27 -3.63 -16.23 -1.71
N MET A 28 -2.35 -15.99 -2.05
CA MET A 28 -1.66 -16.74 -3.10
C MET A 28 -1.55 -18.22 -2.77
N ILE A 29 -1.20 -18.57 -1.52
CA ILE A 29 -1.15 -19.96 -1.05
C ILE A 29 -2.54 -20.61 -1.15
N TYR A 30 -3.59 -19.89 -0.74
CA TYR A 30 -4.97 -20.39 -0.80
C TYR A 30 -5.38 -20.73 -2.24
N PHE A 31 -5.05 -19.85 -3.20
CA PHE A 31 -5.32 -20.08 -4.63
C PHE A 31 -4.28 -20.94 -5.34
N ARG A 32 -3.31 -21.52 -4.60
CA ARG A 32 -2.22 -22.36 -5.13
C ARG A 32 -1.45 -21.70 -6.27
N LYS A 33 -1.19 -20.39 -6.14
CA LYS A 33 -0.39 -19.64 -7.10
C LYS A 33 1.09 -19.80 -6.78
N ASN A 34 1.89 -20.03 -7.82
CA ASN A 34 3.34 -20.12 -7.66
C ASN A 34 3.93 -18.71 -7.55
N ILE A 35 4.63 -18.47 -6.46
CA ILE A 35 5.43 -17.26 -6.26
C ILE A 35 6.75 -17.50 -6.99
N LYS A 36 6.96 -16.80 -8.12
CA LYS A 36 8.18 -16.98 -8.91
C LYS A 36 9.38 -16.27 -8.31
N LYS A 37 9.17 -15.10 -7.76
CA LYS A 37 10.20 -14.24 -7.20
C LYS A 37 9.58 -13.26 -6.20
N ILE A 38 10.23 -13.10 -5.08
CA ILE A 38 9.95 -12.02 -4.13
C ILE A 38 11.04 -10.99 -4.37
N GLU A 39 10.70 -9.84 -4.94
CA GLU A 39 11.61 -8.72 -5.08
C GLU A 39 11.37 -7.74 -3.94
N PHE A 40 12.40 -7.55 -3.12
CA PHE A 40 12.38 -6.53 -2.08
C PHE A 40 12.69 -5.19 -2.72
N GLY A 41 11.66 -4.42 -3.04
CA GLY A 41 11.80 -2.99 -3.36
C GLY A 41 12.08 -2.18 -2.10
N PHE A 42 12.46 -0.90 -2.26
CA PHE A 42 12.85 -0.04 -1.13
C PHE A 42 11.70 0.24 -0.13
N ALA A 43 10.45 -0.01 -0.51
CA ALA A 43 9.27 0.11 0.35
C ALA A 43 8.14 -0.89 0.02
N ASN A 44 8.31 -1.75 -0.99
CA ASN A 44 7.34 -2.75 -1.41
C ASN A 44 8.02 -4.10 -1.59
N ILE A 45 7.32 -5.16 -1.28
CA ILE A 45 7.69 -6.52 -1.68
C ILE A 45 6.92 -6.80 -2.97
N ASP A 46 7.57 -6.62 -4.13
CA ASP A 46 6.93 -6.92 -5.41
C ASP A 46 6.87 -8.44 -5.61
N LEU A 47 5.66 -8.97 -5.55
CA LEU A 47 5.39 -10.39 -5.76
C LEU A 47 5.18 -10.63 -7.26
N LEU A 48 6.25 -11.01 -7.96
CA LEU A 48 6.17 -11.38 -9.38
C LEU A 48 5.51 -12.75 -9.53
N MET A 49 4.30 -12.76 -10.07
CA MET A 49 3.62 -13.98 -10.49
C MET A 49 4.21 -14.53 -11.78
N GLU A 50 4.18 -15.83 -11.95
CA GLU A 50 4.61 -16.48 -13.20
C GLU A 50 3.69 -16.08 -14.35
N GLU A 51 4.24 -15.61 -15.50
CA GLU A 51 3.46 -15.24 -16.70
C GLU A 51 2.48 -16.31 -17.17
N LYS A 52 2.80 -17.59 -16.94
CA LYS A 52 1.88 -18.72 -17.19
C LYS A 52 0.62 -18.72 -16.31
N ASN A 53 0.64 -18.00 -15.18
CA ASN A 53 -0.51 -17.84 -14.30
C ASN A 53 -1.39 -16.64 -14.68
N LEU A 54 -1.15 -15.96 -15.82
CA LEU A 54 -2.01 -14.94 -16.39
C LEU A 54 -3.43 -15.44 -16.75
N ASN A 55 -3.65 -16.76 -16.73
CA ASN A 55 -4.99 -17.36 -16.67
C ASN A 55 -5.61 -17.33 -15.27
N CYS A 56 -5.17 -16.40 -14.41
CA CYS A 56 -5.88 -16.15 -13.17
C CYS A 56 -7.29 -15.66 -13.50
N ASN A 57 -8.28 -16.36 -12.96
CA ASN A 57 -9.65 -15.84 -12.96
C ASN A 57 -9.61 -14.41 -12.41
N SER A 58 -10.28 -13.49 -13.06
CA SER A 58 -10.31 -12.07 -12.63
C SER A 58 -10.65 -11.94 -11.15
N PHE A 59 -11.48 -12.83 -10.62
CA PHE A 59 -11.82 -12.90 -9.21
C PHE A 59 -10.63 -13.23 -8.30
N GLU A 60 -9.81 -14.24 -8.64
CA GLU A 60 -8.64 -14.64 -7.84
C GLU A 60 -7.63 -13.50 -7.75
N THR A 61 -7.37 -12.83 -8.86
CA THR A 61 -6.48 -11.66 -8.93
C THR A 61 -6.98 -10.53 -8.01
N VAL A 62 -8.27 -10.21 -8.08
CA VAL A 62 -8.88 -9.19 -7.22
C VAL A 62 -8.77 -9.55 -5.74
N VAL A 63 -9.04 -10.81 -5.36
CA VAL A 63 -8.93 -11.26 -3.97
C VAL A 63 -7.48 -11.18 -3.48
N ILE A 64 -6.51 -11.56 -4.31
CA ILE A 64 -5.09 -11.48 -3.93
C ILE A 64 -4.70 -10.03 -3.66
N PHE A 65 -4.98 -9.07 -4.56
CA PHE A 65 -4.63 -7.67 -4.33
C PHE A 65 -5.41 -7.00 -3.20
N LEU A 66 -6.63 -7.45 -2.90
CA LEU A 66 -7.39 -6.95 -1.74
C LEU A 66 -6.90 -7.52 -0.41
N SER A 67 -6.28 -8.69 -0.40
CA SER A 67 -6.00 -9.45 0.83
C SER A 67 -5.07 -8.74 1.79
N GLY A 68 -4.07 -7.99 1.29
CA GLY A 68 -3.18 -7.17 2.12
C GLY A 68 -3.95 -6.09 2.89
N SER A 69 -4.73 -5.30 2.17
CA SER A 69 -5.56 -4.25 2.78
C SER A 69 -6.63 -4.82 3.70
N LEU A 70 -7.25 -5.96 3.34
CA LEU A 70 -8.23 -6.64 4.20
C LEU A 70 -7.60 -7.11 5.52
N LEU A 71 -6.39 -7.66 5.48
CA LEU A 71 -5.69 -8.06 6.70
C LEU A 71 -5.41 -6.83 7.60
N ASN A 72 -4.97 -5.72 7.02
CA ASN A 72 -4.77 -4.49 7.78
C ASN A 72 -6.08 -3.98 8.41
N PHE A 73 -7.21 -4.03 7.71
CA PHE A 73 -8.50 -3.65 8.30
C PHE A 73 -8.91 -4.58 9.43
N LEU A 74 -8.70 -5.90 9.32
CA LEU A 74 -8.96 -6.84 10.40
C LEU A 74 -8.11 -6.55 11.63
N ILE A 75 -6.81 -6.28 11.45
CA ILE A 75 -5.90 -5.89 12.53
C ILE A 75 -6.34 -4.57 13.15
N SER A 76 -6.70 -3.59 12.33
CA SER A 76 -7.22 -2.30 12.79
C SER A 76 -8.43 -2.49 13.71
N ILE A 77 -9.44 -3.24 13.29
CA ILE A 77 -10.63 -3.52 14.10
C ILE A 77 -10.27 -4.22 15.41
N LEU A 78 -9.40 -5.24 15.34
CA LEU A 78 -8.93 -5.96 16.53
C LEU A 78 -8.30 -5.02 17.56
N PHE A 79 -7.37 -4.16 17.12
CA PHE A 79 -6.69 -3.24 18.01
C PHE A 79 -7.59 -2.12 18.55
N LYS A 80 -8.63 -1.73 17.79
CA LYS A 80 -9.66 -0.81 18.30
C LYS A 80 -10.48 -1.42 19.44
N ILE A 81 -10.81 -2.71 19.32
CA ILE A 81 -11.48 -3.45 20.39
C ILE A 81 -10.56 -3.57 21.62
N LEU A 82 -9.28 -3.91 21.43
CA LEU A 82 -8.31 -3.99 22.53
C LEU A 82 -8.12 -2.64 23.22
N TYR A 83 -8.08 -1.56 22.46
CA TYR A 83 -8.05 -0.21 23.02
C TYR A 83 -9.27 0.09 23.89
N SER A 84 -10.46 -0.29 23.43
CA SER A 84 -11.71 -0.11 24.19
C SER A 84 -11.73 -0.89 25.50
N ILE A 85 -11.05 -2.05 25.58
CA ILE A 85 -11.01 -2.91 26.77
C ILE A 85 -9.92 -2.46 27.74
N PHE A 86 -8.71 -2.19 27.23
CA PHE A 86 -7.52 -1.99 28.05
C PHE A 86 -7.09 -0.52 28.20
N GLY A 87 -7.51 0.36 27.29
CA GLY A 87 -7.18 1.80 27.32
C GLY A 87 -5.72 2.15 26.99
N PHE A 88 -4.89 1.19 26.54
CA PHE A 88 -3.49 1.47 26.23
C PHE A 88 -3.36 2.25 24.93
N ALA A 89 -2.72 3.43 24.97
CA ALA A 89 -2.54 4.31 23.82
C ALA A 89 -1.84 3.64 22.61
N VAL A 90 -0.98 2.65 22.87
CA VAL A 90 -0.31 1.86 21.82
C VAL A 90 -1.31 1.17 20.90
N PHE A 91 -2.42 0.65 21.41
CA PHE A 91 -3.44 -0.02 20.60
C PHE A 91 -4.15 0.95 19.65
N ASP A 92 -4.36 2.18 20.09
CA ASP A 92 -4.96 3.22 19.26
C ASP A 92 -3.99 3.64 18.13
N VAL A 93 -2.68 3.71 18.39
CA VAL A 93 -1.65 3.95 17.39
C VAL A 93 -1.65 2.86 16.31
N ILE A 94 -1.63 1.58 16.72
CA ILE A 94 -1.64 0.44 15.80
C ILE A 94 -2.94 0.41 14.99
N PHE A 95 -4.09 0.73 15.60
CA PHE A 95 -5.36 0.87 14.91
C PHE A 95 -5.27 1.85 13.74
N TYR A 96 -4.84 3.09 14.01
CA TYR A 96 -4.76 4.12 12.95
C TYR A 96 -3.75 3.76 11.88
N GLN A 97 -2.59 3.21 12.24
CA GLN A 97 -1.56 2.83 11.27
C GLN A 97 -2.07 1.77 10.28
N ASN A 98 -2.70 0.70 10.79
CA ASN A 98 -3.25 -0.33 9.93
C ASN A 98 -4.43 0.19 9.10
N LEU A 99 -5.29 1.03 9.67
CA LEU A 99 -6.39 1.65 8.95
C LEU A 99 -5.88 2.49 7.77
N PHE A 100 -4.93 3.39 8.02
CA PHE A 100 -4.37 4.24 6.97
C PHE A 100 -3.61 3.46 5.92
N LEU A 101 -2.80 2.47 6.34
CA LEU A 101 -2.05 1.63 5.40
C LEU A 101 -3.00 0.86 4.48
N GLY A 102 -4.07 0.27 5.01
CA GLY A 102 -5.08 -0.42 4.21
C GLY A 102 -5.81 0.51 3.24
N ILE A 103 -6.16 1.73 3.65
CA ILE A 103 -6.81 2.72 2.78
C ILE A 103 -5.86 3.20 1.68
N ILE A 104 -4.63 3.56 2.03
CA ILE A 104 -3.65 4.09 1.07
C ILE A 104 -3.35 3.05 -0.01
N ASN A 105 -3.16 1.78 0.35
CA ASN A 105 -2.86 0.72 -0.61
C ASN A 105 -4.03 0.43 -1.58
N LEU A 106 -5.25 0.84 -1.28
CA LEU A 106 -6.39 0.73 -2.20
C LEU A 106 -6.51 1.92 -3.17
N LEU A 107 -5.70 2.96 -3.02
CA LEU A 107 -5.73 4.08 -3.96
C LEU A 107 -5.15 3.68 -5.32
N PRO A 108 -5.73 4.16 -6.42
CA PRO A 108 -5.23 3.89 -7.77
C PRO A 108 -3.99 4.73 -8.07
N ILE A 109 -2.95 4.51 -7.28
CA ILE A 109 -1.63 5.14 -7.39
C ILE A 109 -0.65 4.07 -7.86
N TYR A 110 0.24 4.42 -8.78
CA TYR A 110 1.31 3.54 -9.22
C TYR A 110 2.06 2.91 -8.04
N SER A 111 2.37 1.61 -8.17
CA SER A 111 3.06 0.82 -7.13
C SER A 111 2.20 0.41 -5.91
N LEU A 112 0.95 0.78 -5.84
CA LEU A 112 0.02 0.33 -4.81
C LEU A 112 -0.94 -0.74 -5.37
N ASP A 113 -1.50 -1.58 -4.50
CA ASP A 113 -2.44 -2.64 -4.91
C ASP A 113 -3.68 -2.09 -5.63
N GLY A 114 -4.10 -0.88 -5.25
CA GLY A 114 -5.20 -0.18 -5.87
C GLY A 114 -5.00 0.08 -7.37
N GLU A 115 -3.77 0.25 -7.84
CA GLU A 115 -3.49 0.31 -9.29
C GLU A 115 -3.89 -0.98 -9.97
N CYS A 116 -3.42 -2.12 -9.45
CA CYS A 116 -3.67 -3.43 -10.05
C CYS A 116 -5.17 -3.77 -10.03
N LEU A 117 -5.86 -3.44 -8.95
CA LEU A 117 -7.31 -3.60 -8.84
C LEU A 117 -8.05 -2.74 -9.86
N PHE A 118 -7.67 -1.48 -9.97
CA PHE A 118 -8.30 -0.53 -10.89
C PHE A 118 -8.02 -0.88 -12.36
N ARG A 119 -6.79 -1.30 -12.68
CA ARG A 119 -6.40 -1.83 -13.98
C ARG A 119 -7.29 -3.01 -14.37
N LYS A 120 -7.44 -3.98 -13.48
CA LYS A 120 -8.27 -5.17 -13.70
C LYS A 120 -9.74 -4.82 -13.97
N PHE A 121 -10.26 -3.81 -13.29
CA PHE A 121 -11.61 -3.31 -13.53
C PHE A 121 -11.76 -2.64 -14.91
N LEU A 122 -10.74 -1.93 -15.38
CA LEU A 122 -10.77 -1.24 -16.66
C LEU A 122 -10.56 -2.17 -17.86
N GLU A 123 -9.87 -3.30 -17.70
CA GLU A 123 -9.57 -4.27 -18.78
C GLU A 123 -10.82 -4.76 -19.52
N SER A 124 -11.98 -4.77 -18.88
CA SER A 124 -13.23 -5.19 -19.51
C SER A 124 -13.78 -4.20 -20.55
N ASN A 125 -13.39 -2.91 -20.47
CA ASN A 125 -14.03 -1.83 -21.26
C ASN A 125 -13.06 -0.99 -22.09
N PHE A 126 -11.75 -1.09 -21.83
CA PHE A 126 -10.74 -0.20 -22.42
C PHE A 126 -9.55 -0.99 -22.98
N SER A 127 -8.88 -0.42 -23.99
CA SER A 127 -7.61 -0.94 -24.49
C SER A 127 -6.46 -0.56 -23.55
N ASP A 128 -5.37 -1.34 -23.55
CA ASP A 128 -4.21 -1.17 -22.66
C ASP A 128 -3.65 0.26 -22.66
N LYS A 129 -3.49 0.87 -23.85
CA LYS A 129 -3.03 2.27 -23.95
C LYS A 129 -3.94 3.28 -23.24
N ASN A 130 -5.25 3.07 -23.29
CA ASN A 130 -6.21 3.93 -22.61
C ASN A 130 -6.19 3.68 -21.10
N ILE A 131 -6.01 2.43 -20.68
CA ILE A 131 -5.88 2.05 -19.28
C ILE A 131 -4.67 2.75 -18.67
N ASP A 132 -3.50 2.68 -19.28
CA ASP A 132 -2.28 3.34 -18.78
C ASP A 132 -2.45 4.85 -18.66
N LYS A 133 -3.11 5.48 -19.62
CA LYS A 133 -3.41 6.91 -19.56
C LYS A 133 -4.37 7.26 -18.39
N ILE A 134 -5.42 6.46 -18.19
CA ILE A 134 -6.38 6.65 -17.12
C ILE A 134 -5.68 6.48 -15.76
N ILE A 135 -4.89 5.42 -15.58
CA ILE A 135 -4.15 5.15 -14.35
C ILE A 135 -3.15 6.27 -14.07
N SER A 136 -2.45 6.77 -15.08
CA SER A 136 -1.52 7.89 -14.94
C SER A 136 -2.22 9.15 -14.39
N VAL A 137 -3.37 9.49 -14.96
CA VAL A 137 -4.17 10.65 -14.50
C VAL A 137 -4.69 10.44 -13.09
N MET A 138 -5.24 9.26 -12.80
CA MET A 138 -5.75 8.93 -11.45
C MET A 138 -4.63 8.95 -10.42
N SER A 139 -3.49 8.36 -10.72
CA SER A 139 -2.31 8.39 -9.85
C SER A 139 -1.88 9.83 -9.53
N LEU A 140 -1.87 10.74 -10.53
CA LEU A 140 -1.59 12.16 -10.29
C LEU A 140 -2.63 12.82 -9.38
N ILE A 141 -3.92 12.57 -9.62
CA ILE A 141 -5.02 13.15 -8.85
C ILE A 141 -4.91 12.79 -7.36
N PHE A 142 -4.49 11.56 -7.04
CA PHE A 142 -4.36 11.13 -5.64
C PHE A 142 -2.99 11.47 -5.05
N THR A 143 -1.90 11.38 -5.82
CA THR A 143 -0.56 11.66 -5.30
C THR A 143 -0.35 13.14 -4.99
N VAL A 144 -0.83 14.05 -5.84
CA VAL A 144 -0.62 15.50 -5.65
C VAL A 144 -1.22 16.02 -4.34
N PRO A 145 -2.47 15.72 -3.96
CA PRO A 145 -2.99 16.13 -2.64
C PRO A 145 -2.21 15.55 -1.47
N ILE A 146 -1.79 14.27 -1.55
CA ILE A 146 -0.99 13.63 -0.50
C ILE A 146 0.35 14.36 -0.33
N LEU A 147 0.99 14.74 -1.44
CA LEU A 147 2.23 15.51 -1.43
C LEU A 147 2.03 16.90 -0.81
N ILE A 148 0.95 17.60 -1.17
CA ILE A 148 0.65 18.93 -0.62
C ILE A 148 0.41 18.83 0.88
N ILE A 149 -0.38 17.86 1.33
CA ILE A 149 -0.66 17.63 2.76
C ILE A 149 0.65 17.27 3.49
N GLY A 150 1.46 16.36 2.95
CA GLY A 150 2.77 16.00 3.51
C GLY A 150 3.69 17.21 3.65
N PHE A 151 3.74 18.08 2.63
CA PHE A 151 4.54 19.29 2.64
C PHE A 151 4.05 20.30 3.69
N LEU A 152 2.73 20.52 3.78
CA LEU A 152 2.15 21.42 4.80
C LEU A 152 2.40 20.92 6.23
N LEU A 153 2.34 19.61 6.46
CA LEU A 153 2.61 19.02 7.76
C LEU A 153 4.07 19.18 8.19
N ILE A 154 5.03 19.18 7.25
CA ILE A 154 6.45 19.45 7.54
C ILE A 154 6.63 20.87 8.11
N PHE A 155 5.94 21.86 7.53
CA PHE A 155 6.01 23.24 8.02
C PHE A 155 5.33 23.45 9.37
N HIS A 156 4.30 22.65 9.66
CA HIS A 156 3.54 22.78 10.91
C HIS A 156 4.15 21.99 12.08
N SER A 157 4.74 20.85 11.81
CA SER A 157 5.41 20.00 12.81
C SER A 157 6.92 20.05 12.62
N LYS A 158 7.63 20.61 13.59
CA LYS A 158 9.07 20.87 13.53
C LYS A 158 9.97 19.67 13.20
N TYR A 159 9.48 18.40 13.07
CA TYR A 159 10.35 17.21 12.94
C TYR A 159 9.75 15.95 12.28
N ASN A 160 8.75 16.01 11.43
CA ASN A 160 8.26 14.77 10.78
C ASN A 160 8.97 14.47 9.44
N LEU A 161 10.23 14.02 9.54
CA LEU A 161 11.01 13.53 8.40
C LEU A 161 10.41 12.29 7.73
N SER A 162 9.63 11.47 8.45
CA SER A 162 9.04 10.25 7.91
C SER A 162 8.02 10.51 6.80
N LEU A 163 7.14 11.51 6.95
CA LEU A 163 6.23 11.94 5.90
C LEU A 163 6.95 12.49 4.66
N PHE A 164 8.05 13.21 4.87
CA PHE A 164 8.90 13.69 3.79
C PHE A 164 9.53 12.55 2.98
N LEU A 165 10.02 11.52 3.66
CA LEU A 165 10.55 10.33 3.01
C LEU A 165 9.49 9.58 2.20
N VAL A 166 8.27 9.44 2.71
CA VAL A 166 7.15 8.86 1.96
C VAL A 166 6.81 9.70 0.73
N CYS A 167 6.80 11.03 0.85
CA CYS A 167 6.58 11.93 -0.29
C CYS A 167 7.68 11.79 -1.35
N ILE A 168 8.96 11.77 -0.95
CA ILE A 168 10.09 11.55 -1.87
C ILE A 168 9.96 10.20 -2.57
N TYR A 169 9.61 9.15 -1.83
CA TYR A 169 9.41 7.82 -2.38
C TYR A 169 8.31 7.81 -3.47
N LEU A 170 7.14 8.37 -3.20
CA LEU A 170 6.05 8.47 -4.18
C LEU A 170 6.44 9.28 -5.42
N ILE A 171 7.19 10.37 -5.24
CA ILE A 171 7.70 11.19 -6.36
C ILE A 171 8.72 10.40 -7.18
N SER A 172 9.67 9.74 -6.52
CA SER A 172 10.72 8.98 -7.21
C SER A 172 10.11 7.89 -8.09
N PHE A 173 9.13 7.18 -7.56
CA PHE A 173 8.44 6.14 -8.31
C PHE A 173 7.70 6.69 -9.54
N PHE A 174 7.07 7.85 -9.41
CA PHE A 174 6.41 8.52 -10.53
C PHE A 174 7.38 8.95 -11.63
N ILE A 175 8.59 9.39 -11.25
CA ILE A 175 9.63 9.83 -12.20
C ILE A 175 10.25 8.62 -12.91
N PHE A 176 10.64 7.59 -12.16
CA PHE A 176 11.32 6.42 -12.74
C PHE A 176 10.43 5.57 -13.67
N LYS A 177 9.12 5.53 -13.46
CA LYS A 177 8.22 4.80 -14.36
C LYS A 177 8.00 5.53 -15.71
N LYS A 178 8.28 6.82 -15.78
CA LYS A 178 8.16 7.59 -17.04
C LYS A 178 9.25 7.22 -18.05
N ASP A 179 10.37 6.65 -17.62
CA ASP A 179 11.49 6.26 -18.49
C ASP A 179 11.35 4.84 -19.06
N ILE A 180 10.24 4.14 -18.78
CA ILE A 180 9.94 2.79 -19.30
C ILE A 180 8.95 2.85 -20.49
N PHE A 181 8.49 4.03 -20.87
CA PHE A 181 7.68 4.33 -22.06
C PHE A 181 8.48 5.26 -22.99
#